data_0bb742da69062fd3c96114e085463e87
#
_entry.id   0bb742da69062fd3c96114e085463e87
#
_cell.length_a   1.000
_cell.length_b   1.000
_cell.length_c   1.000
_cell.angle_alpha   90.00
_cell.angle_beta   90.00
_cell.angle_gamma   90.00
#
_symmetry.space_group_name_H-M   'P 1'
#
loop_
_entity.id
_entity.type
_entity.pdbx_description
1 polymer ?
#
loop_
_entity_poly.entity_id
_entity_poly.type
_entity_poly.pdbx_seq_one_letter_code
_entity_poly.pdbx_strand_id
1 'polypeptide(L)'
;DVIESRGLGDVYKRQAGAHQWTPSNLEAEDMAPDPEDPSIKVPTMMTTADMAMIRDPEYRKISKHFHENPDDFADAFARAWFKLLHRDMGPKVRYLGPDVPDEELIWQDPVTPGPTGYDVDGVKAAIKDSGLTITQMVETAWASASTYRGSDMRGGANGARIRLAPQKDWEANKPEQLASVLAKLSAIADSFGASLADVIVLAGNVGVEMASGMEVTFHPGR
;
A
#
# COMPACT_ATOMS: atom_id res chain seq x y z
N ASP A 1 39.24 -2.07 0.60
CA ASP A 1 38.41 -1.40 1.62
C ASP A 1 38.87 0.02 1.89
N VAL A 2 38.42 0.95 1.04
CA VAL A 2 38.81 2.37 1.12
C VAL A 2 38.31 3.03 2.41
N ILE A 3 37.21 2.53 2.97
CA ILE A 3 36.62 3.09 4.21
C ILE A 3 37.35 2.61 5.47
N GLU A 4 37.85 1.38 5.49
CA GLU A 4 38.62 0.85 6.65
C GLU A 4 40.08 1.34 6.66
N SER A 5 40.66 1.64 5.49
CA SER A 5 42.07 2.04 5.39
C SER A 5 42.34 3.52 5.69
N ARG A 6 41.31 4.39 5.65
CA ARG A 6 41.48 5.84 5.80
C ARG A 6 41.06 6.38 7.17
N GLY A 7 40.98 5.56 8.20
CA GLY A 7 40.69 5.99 9.57
C GLY A 7 39.33 6.73 9.69
N LEU A 8 38.47 6.26 10.58
CA LEU A 8 37.22 6.93 10.90
C LEU A 8 37.52 8.30 11.48
N GLY A 9 37.16 9.35 10.74
CA GLY A 9 37.51 10.73 11.04
C GLY A 9 36.80 11.35 12.23
N ASP A 10 37.17 12.56 12.51
CA ASP A 10 36.56 13.38 13.57
C ASP A 10 35.09 13.70 13.28
N VAL A 11 34.29 13.75 14.35
CA VAL A 11 32.91 14.19 14.30
C VAL A 11 32.90 15.72 14.25
N TYR A 12 32.50 16.27 13.12
CA TYR A 12 32.36 17.71 12.95
C TYR A 12 30.91 18.14 13.17
N LYS A 13 30.72 19.17 13.99
CA LYS A 13 29.39 19.75 14.24
C LYS A 13 29.19 20.97 13.34
N ARG A 14 28.29 20.89 12.37
CA ARG A 14 27.94 22.02 11.51
C ARG A 14 27.17 23.12 12.24
N GLN A 15 27.07 24.29 11.63
CA GLN A 15 26.35 25.47 12.16
C GLN A 15 24.90 25.13 12.57
N ALA A 16 24.23 24.23 11.85
CA ALA A 16 22.89 23.71 12.18
C ALA A 16 22.86 22.67 13.32
N GLY A 17 24.02 22.35 13.92
CA GLY A 17 24.10 21.40 15.03
C GLY A 17 24.13 19.92 14.64
N ALA A 18 24.04 19.58 13.35
CA ALA A 18 24.14 18.20 12.86
C ALA A 18 25.59 17.68 12.96
N HIS A 19 25.73 16.42 13.38
CA HIS A 19 27.03 15.75 13.37
C HIS A 19 27.32 15.20 11.97
N GLN A 20 28.56 15.41 11.50
CA GLN A 20 29.09 14.87 10.27
C GLN A 20 30.45 14.20 10.53
N TRP A 21 30.73 13.18 9.78
CA TRP A 21 31.96 12.42 9.84
C TRP A 21 32.81 12.80 8.63
N THR A 22 34.03 13.24 8.86
CA THR A 22 35.00 13.54 7.80
C THR A 22 36.22 12.66 7.99
N PRO A 23 36.89 12.22 6.91
CA PRO A 23 38.16 11.50 7.03
C PRO A 23 39.22 12.34 7.74
N SER A 24 40.02 11.71 8.63
CA SER A 24 41.09 12.40 9.37
C SER A 24 42.33 12.72 8.52
N ASN A 25 42.51 12.00 7.42
CA ASN A 25 43.67 12.11 6.52
C ASN A 25 43.19 12.28 5.06
N LEU A 26 42.59 13.46 4.81
CA LEU A 26 42.16 13.86 3.48
C LEU A 26 43.35 14.23 2.58
N GLU A 27 43.35 13.67 1.38
CA GLU A 27 44.22 14.10 0.30
C GLU A 27 43.49 15.06 -0.66
N ALA A 28 44.20 15.78 -1.51
CA ALA A 28 43.59 16.76 -2.41
C ALA A 28 42.58 16.11 -3.40
N GLU A 29 42.77 14.85 -3.74
CA GLU A 29 41.87 14.06 -4.60
C GLU A 29 40.58 13.62 -3.90
N ASP A 30 40.55 13.62 -2.59
CA ASP A 30 39.38 13.30 -1.81
C ASP A 30 38.40 14.49 -1.63
N MET A 31 38.85 15.68 -2.07
CA MET A 31 38.04 16.90 -1.95
C MET A 31 37.07 17.04 -3.12
N ALA A 32 35.80 17.29 -2.81
CA ALA A 32 34.77 17.54 -3.81
C ALA A 32 34.62 19.06 -4.09
N PRO A 33 34.16 19.46 -5.28
CA PRO A 33 33.81 20.86 -5.53
C PRO A 33 32.52 21.20 -4.68
N ASP A 34 32.48 22.44 -4.16
CA ASP A 34 31.30 22.95 -3.53
C ASP A 34 30.16 23.10 -4.55
N PRO A 35 28.91 22.73 -4.22
CA PRO A 35 27.78 22.80 -5.15
C PRO A 35 27.43 24.23 -5.62
N GLU A 36 27.67 25.23 -4.77
CA GLU A 36 27.37 26.63 -5.07
C GLU A 36 28.54 27.34 -5.75
N ASP A 37 29.76 27.02 -5.34
CA ASP A 37 31.00 27.57 -5.94
C ASP A 37 32.02 26.45 -6.22
N PRO A 38 32.07 25.92 -7.44
CA PRO A 38 32.99 24.85 -7.79
C PRO A 38 34.51 25.19 -7.67
N SER A 39 34.85 26.46 -7.49
CA SER A 39 36.24 26.87 -7.23
C SER A 39 36.68 26.53 -5.79
N ILE A 40 35.73 26.37 -4.89
CA ILE A 40 35.95 25.94 -3.50
C ILE A 40 35.97 24.43 -3.42
N LYS A 41 36.95 23.88 -2.71
CA LYS A 41 37.03 22.45 -2.43
C LYS A 41 36.56 22.17 -0.98
N VAL A 42 35.65 21.24 -0.86
CA VAL A 42 35.06 20.80 0.44
C VAL A 42 35.41 19.33 0.70
N PRO A 43 35.62 18.93 1.96
CA PRO A 43 35.88 17.55 2.30
C PRO A 43 34.66 16.69 2.03
N THR A 44 34.88 15.46 1.59
CA THR A 44 33.83 14.44 1.58
C THR A 44 33.39 14.15 3.02
N MET A 45 32.14 13.83 3.19
CA MET A 45 31.57 13.62 4.52
C MET A 45 30.55 12.49 4.52
N MET A 46 30.31 11.92 5.69
CA MET A 46 29.22 10.97 5.97
C MET A 46 28.34 11.49 7.08
N THR A 47 27.08 11.15 7.00
CA THR A 47 26.11 11.39 8.09
C THR A 47 26.19 10.27 9.14
N THR A 48 25.53 10.46 10.28
CA THR A 48 25.39 9.39 11.28
C THR A 48 24.65 8.19 10.71
N ALA A 49 23.70 8.41 9.79
CA ALA A 49 22.98 7.33 9.11
C ALA A 49 23.90 6.49 8.21
N ASP A 50 24.82 7.14 7.48
CA ASP A 50 25.83 6.44 6.67
C ASP A 50 26.76 5.61 7.56
N MET A 51 27.18 6.18 8.69
CA MET A 51 28.05 5.50 9.64
C MET A 51 27.35 4.32 10.34
N ALA A 52 26.02 4.33 10.44
CA ALA A 52 25.28 3.21 10.99
C ALA A 52 25.48 1.93 10.18
N MET A 53 25.71 2.01 8.87
CA MET A 53 25.94 0.85 8.00
C MET A 53 27.16 0.00 8.42
N ILE A 54 28.10 0.59 9.17
CA ILE A 54 29.28 -0.10 9.67
C ILE A 54 29.36 -0.18 11.20
N ARG A 55 28.66 0.69 11.93
CA ARG A 55 28.73 0.77 13.39
C ARG A 55 27.58 0.07 14.11
N ASP A 56 26.39 0.09 13.52
CA ASP A 56 25.26 -0.67 14.03
C ASP A 56 25.43 -2.17 13.67
N PRO A 57 25.32 -3.09 14.62
CA PRO A 57 25.55 -4.52 14.37
C PRO A 57 24.60 -5.13 13.33
N GLU A 58 23.35 -4.71 13.32
CA GLU A 58 22.35 -5.25 12.39
C GLU A 58 22.56 -4.68 10.98
N TYR A 59 22.77 -3.37 10.85
CA TYR A 59 23.10 -2.76 9.55
C TYR A 59 24.43 -3.29 9.01
N ARG A 60 25.45 -3.42 9.86
CA ARG A 60 26.76 -3.95 9.43
C ARG A 60 26.65 -5.37 8.85
N LYS A 61 25.82 -6.22 9.43
CA LYS A 61 25.57 -7.57 8.93
C LYS A 61 25.03 -7.54 7.49
N ILE A 62 24.05 -6.67 7.25
CA ILE A 62 23.40 -6.50 5.93
C ILE A 62 24.39 -5.88 4.94
N SER A 63 25.07 -4.80 5.31
CA SER A 63 26.04 -4.11 4.46
C SER A 63 27.21 -5.03 4.05
N LYS A 64 27.71 -5.84 4.99
CA LYS A 64 28.74 -6.82 4.72
C LYS A 64 28.25 -7.92 3.77
N HIS A 65 27.03 -8.44 3.99
CA HIS A 65 26.45 -9.42 3.07
C HIS A 65 26.37 -8.88 1.65
N PHE A 66 25.87 -7.68 1.45
CA PHE A 66 25.76 -7.06 0.13
C PHE A 66 27.12 -6.72 -0.50
N HIS A 67 28.11 -6.38 0.31
CA HIS A 67 29.49 -6.20 -0.16
C HIS A 67 30.09 -7.50 -0.71
N GLU A 68 29.83 -8.61 -0.03
CA GLU A 68 30.31 -9.94 -0.41
C GLU A 68 29.46 -10.57 -1.54
N ASN A 69 28.22 -10.11 -1.73
CA ASN A 69 27.26 -10.64 -2.71
C ASN A 69 26.61 -9.49 -3.52
N PRO A 70 27.32 -8.89 -4.48
CA PRO A 70 26.83 -7.72 -5.23
C PRO A 70 25.56 -7.98 -6.05
N ASP A 71 25.33 -9.20 -6.50
CA ASP A 71 24.11 -9.57 -7.25
C ASP A 71 22.89 -9.55 -6.31
N ASP A 72 23.02 -9.99 -5.07
CA ASP A 72 21.94 -9.90 -4.05
C ASP A 72 21.63 -8.43 -3.74
N PHE A 73 22.67 -7.58 -3.69
CA PHE A 73 22.47 -6.14 -3.55
C PHE A 73 21.69 -5.54 -4.72
N ALA A 74 22.06 -5.90 -5.95
CA ALA A 74 21.39 -5.40 -7.14
C ALA A 74 19.90 -5.78 -7.17
N ASP A 75 19.56 -7.04 -6.84
CA ASP A 75 18.16 -7.48 -6.77
C ASP A 75 17.39 -6.77 -5.64
N ALA A 76 17.97 -6.71 -4.44
CA ALA A 76 17.34 -6.04 -3.30
C ALA A 76 17.13 -4.54 -3.56
N PHE A 77 18.10 -3.87 -4.20
CA PHE A 77 17.97 -2.47 -4.60
C PHE A 77 16.87 -2.29 -5.64
N ALA A 78 16.85 -3.11 -6.69
CA ALA A 78 15.83 -3.04 -7.74
C ALA A 78 14.41 -3.21 -7.15
N ARG A 79 14.22 -4.18 -6.24
CA ARG A 79 12.93 -4.39 -5.56
C ARG A 79 12.53 -3.23 -4.67
N ALA A 80 13.47 -2.68 -3.91
CA ALA A 80 13.21 -1.51 -3.06
C ALA A 80 12.88 -0.27 -3.88
N TRP A 81 13.59 -0.04 -4.98
CA TRP A 81 13.36 1.05 -5.92
C TRP A 81 12.01 0.92 -6.62
N PHE A 82 11.67 -0.28 -7.09
CA PHE A 82 10.37 -0.57 -7.67
C PHE A 82 9.24 -0.27 -6.67
N LYS A 83 9.37 -0.72 -5.41
CA LYS A 83 8.41 -0.42 -4.37
C LYS A 83 8.27 1.08 -4.13
N LEU A 84 9.38 1.81 -4.05
CA LEU A 84 9.37 3.26 -3.83
C LEU A 84 8.61 4.00 -4.93
N LEU A 85 8.87 3.65 -6.20
CA LEU A 85 8.28 4.34 -7.35
C LEU A 85 6.83 3.95 -7.64
N HIS A 86 6.44 2.69 -7.37
CA HIS A 86 5.14 2.16 -7.78
C HIS A 86 4.11 2.06 -6.65
N ARG A 87 4.52 2.36 -5.42
CA ARG A 87 3.62 2.26 -4.27
C ARG A 87 2.32 3.05 -4.44
N ASP A 88 2.38 4.21 -5.08
CA ASP A 88 1.25 5.12 -5.26
C ASP A 88 0.64 5.04 -6.67
N MET A 89 1.09 4.11 -7.50
CA MET A 89 0.61 3.95 -8.88
C MET A 89 -0.66 3.10 -9.01
N GLY A 90 -1.19 2.58 -7.92
CA GLY A 90 -2.38 1.73 -7.92
C GLY A 90 -2.09 0.27 -8.29
N PRO A 91 -3.12 -0.48 -8.72
CA PRO A 91 -2.98 -1.90 -9.02
C PRO A 91 -2.12 -2.13 -10.28
N LYS A 92 -1.42 -3.28 -10.29
CA LYS A 92 -0.52 -3.70 -11.36
C LYS A 92 -1.15 -3.64 -12.76
N VAL A 93 -2.45 -3.92 -12.89
CA VAL A 93 -3.19 -3.88 -14.16
C VAL A 93 -3.10 -2.51 -14.87
N ARG A 94 -2.73 -1.46 -14.15
CA ARG A 94 -2.54 -0.11 -14.69
C ARG A 94 -1.13 0.19 -15.18
N TYR A 95 -0.17 -0.67 -14.90
CA TYR A 95 1.20 -0.47 -15.34
C TYR A 95 1.30 -0.71 -16.84
N LEU A 96 2.13 0.06 -17.51
CA LEU A 96 2.32 0.02 -18.95
C LEU A 96 3.77 -0.32 -19.29
N GLY A 97 3.95 -1.02 -20.39
CA GLY A 97 5.26 -1.35 -20.94
C GLY A 97 5.64 -2.82 -20.81
N PRO A 98 6.70 -3.22 -21.51
CA PRO A 98 7.12 -4.63 -21.56
C PRO A 98 7.85 -5.11 -20.30
N ASP A 99 8.34 -4.17 -19.48
CA ASP A 99 9.17 -4.47 -18.31
C ASP A 99 8.38 -4.55 -17.00
N VAL A 100 7.03 -4.61 -17.09
CA VAL A 100 6.18 -4.79 -15.92
C VAL A 100 6.39 -6.20 -15.36
N PRO A 101 6.85 -6.35 -14.09
CA PRO A 101 7.06 -7.67 -13.50
C PRO A 101 5.76 -8.48 -13.42
N ASP A 102 5.84 -9.78 -13.69
CA ASP A 102 4.69 -10.68 -13.55
C ASP A 102 4.32 -10.94 -12.09
N GLU A 103 5.29 -10.83 -11.19
CA GLU A 103 5.11 -11.03 -9.76
C GLU A 103 4.18 -9.97 -9.16
N GLU A 104 3.19 -10.42 -8.38
CA GLU A 104 2.39 -9.55 -7.52
C GLU A 104 2.98 -9.54 -6.11
N LEU A 105 3.38 -8.36 -5.64
CA LEU A 105 4.00 -8.18 -4.35
C LEU A 105 2.96 -7.78 -3.30
N ILE A 106 3.16 -8.23 -2.05
CA ILE A 106 2.21 -7.99 -0.95
C ILE A 106 1.89 -6.51 -0.74
N TRP A 107 2.84 -5.61 -0.98
CA TRP A 107 2.65 -4.17 -0.84
C TRP A 107 1.78 -3.55 -1.96
N GLN A 108 1.57 -4.28 -3.06
CA GLN A 108 0.63 -3.90 -4.13
C GLN A 108 -0.82 -4.15 -3.72
N ASP A 109 -1.04 -4.85 -2.60
CA ASP A 109 -2.35 -5.15 -2.03
C ASP A 109 -3.27 -5.85 -3.05
N PRO A 110 -2.82 -6.98 -3.59
CA PRO A 110 -3.60 -7.70 -4.58
C PRO A 110 -4.90 -8.21 -3.97
N VAL A 111 -5.99 -8.03 -4.69
CA VAL A 111 -7.31 -8.57 -4.32
C VAL A 111 -7.65 -9.68 -5.31
N THR A 112 -7.83 -10.87 -4.81
CA THR A 112 -8.24 -12.02 -5.64
C THR A 112 -9.63 -11.73 -6.24
N PRO A 113 -9.82 -11.94 -7.57
CA PRO A 113 -11.13 -11.81 -8.19
C PRO A 113 -12.17 -12.70 -7.50
N GLY A 114 -13.34 -12.14 -7.24
CA GLY A 114 -14.47 -12.87 -6.69
C GLY A 114 -15.16 -13.74 -7.73
N PRO A 115 -16.05 -14.66 -7.29
CA PRO A 115 -16.85 -15.47 -8.18
C PRO A 115 -17.80 -14.60 -9.02
N THR A 116 -18.08 -15.03 -10.25
CA THR A 116 -18.98 -14.32 -11.18
C THR A 116 -20.18 -15.15 -11.63
N GLY A 117 -20.16 -16.47 -11.37
CA GLY A 117 -21.13 -17.43 -11.90
C GLY A 117 -22.33 -17.77 -11.00
N TYR A 118 -22.62 -16.94 -10.00
CA TYR A 118 -23.76 -17.14 -9.09
C TYR A 118 -25.04 -16.48 -9.62
N ASP A 119 -26.19 -16.90 -9.06
CA ASP A 119 -27.51 -16.35 -9.39
C ASP A 119 -27.71 -14.94 -8.79
N VAL A 120 -27.46 -13.91 -9.59
CA VAL A 120 -27.57 -12.49 -9.19
C VAL A 120 -29.02 -12.12 -8.82
N ASP A 121 -29.99 -12.64 -9.57
CA ASP A 121 -31.42 -12.34 -9.31
C ASP A 121 -31.90 -12.99 -8.04
N GLY A 122 -31.47 -14.22 -7.77
CA GLY A 122 -31.69 -14.90 -6.51
C GLY A 122 -31.09 -14.16 -5.31
N VAL A 123 -29.86 -13.64 -5.47
CA VAL A 123 -29.23 -12.79 -4.42
C VAL A 123 -30.04 -11.52 -4.19
N LYS A 124 -30.47 -10.81 -5.25
CA LYS A 124 -31.31 -9.62 -5.13
C LYS A 124 -32.63 -9.92 -4.40
N ALA A 125 -33.28 -11.05 -4.71
CA ALA A 125 -34.49 -11.48 -4.02
C ALA A 125 -34.25 -11.73 -2.53
N ALA A 126 -33.20 -12.49 -2.21
CA ALA A 126 -32.83 -12.76 -0.82
C ALA A 126 -32.50 -11.48 -0.02
N ILE A 127 -31.88 -10.48 -0.65
CA ILE A 127 -31.63 -9.18 -0.04
C ILE A 127 -32.96 -8.46 0.26
N LYS A 128 -33.90 -8.44 -0.68
CA LYS A 128 -35.24 -7.85 -0.46
C LYS A 128 -35.99 -8.50 0.73
N ASP A 129 -35.85 -9.81 0.85
CA ASP A 129 -36.52 -10.60 1.90
C ASP A 129 -35.75 -10.58 3.25
N SER A 130 -34.56 -10.02 3.29
CA SER A 130 -33.70 -9.99 4.49
C SER A 130 -34.23 -9.13 5.63
N GLY A 131 -35.23 -8.27 5.38
CA GLY A 131 -35.75 -7.31 6.34
C GLY A 131 -34.78 -6.14 6.63
N LEU A 132 -33.78 -5.93 5.77
CA LEU A 132 -32.94 -4.72 5.82
C LEU A 132 -33.73 -3.53 5.28
N THR A 133 -33.55 -2.37 5.91
CA THR A 133 -34.14 -1.13 5.41
C THR A 133 -33.31 -0.58 4.24
N ILE A 134 -33.93 0.23 3.37
CA ILE A 134 -33.24 0.92 2.28
C ILE A 134 -32.04 1.70 2.82
N THR A 135 -32.21 2.41 3.93
CA THR A 135 -31.14 3.18 4.57
C THR A 135 -29.96 2.30 4.95
N GLN A 136 -30.21 1.16 5.62
CA GLN A 136 -29.15 0.22 6.01
C GLN A 136 -28.38 -0.34 4.81
N MET A 137 -29.08 -0.70 3.76
CA MET A 137 -28.48 -1.21 2.52
C MET A 137 -27.61 -0.17 1.84
N VAL A 138 -28.14 1.04 1.65
CA VAL A 138 -27.44 2.12 0.95
C VAL A 138 -26.26 2.64 1.77
N GLU A 139 -26.44 2.88 3.07
CA GLU A 139 -25.35 3.33 3.95
C GLU A 139 -24.18 2.34 3.99
N THR A 140 -24.46 1.05 4.10
CA THR A 140 -23.42 0.02 4.12
C THR A 140 -22.67 -0.06 2.80
N ALA A 141 -23.37 -0.05 1.68
CA ALA A 141 -22.76 -0.06 0.36
C ALA A 141 -21.92 1.21 0.10
N TRP A 142 -22.42 2.36 0.47
CA TRP A 142 -21.71 3.64 0.37
C TRP A 142 -20.45 3.64 1.24
N ALA A 143 -20.57 3.25 2.50
CA ALA A 143 -19.43 3.17 3.42
C ALA A 143 -18.35 2.20 2.91
N SER A 144 -18.76 1.07 2.32
CA SER A 144 -17.82 0.12 1.68
C SER A 144 -17.10 0.72 0.48
N ALA A 145 -17.76 1.56 -0.32
CA ALA A 145 -17.21 2.16 -1.52
C ALA A 145 -16.43 3.46 -1.28
N SER A 146 -16.73 4.18 -0.19
CA SER A 146 -16.27 5.55 0.06
C SER A 146 -14.76 5.71 0.22
N THR A 147 -14.02 4.63 0.49
CA THR A 147 -12.57 4.63 0.57
C THR A 147 -11.87 4.59 -0.80
N TYR A 148 -12.63 4.50 -1.90
CA TYR A 148 -12.04 4.48 -3.23
C TYR A 148 -11.37 5.81 -3.58
N ARG A 149 -10.16 5.72 -4.10
CA ARG A 149 -9.37 6.85 -4.58
C ARG A 149 -9.18 6.75 -6.09
N GLY A 150 -9.65 7.76 -6.82
CA GLY A 150 -9.52 7.80 -8.27
C GLY A 150 -8.09 8.06 -8.76
N SER A 151 -7.21 8.60 -7.91
CA SER A 151 -5.81 8.91 -8.26
C SER A 151 -4.96 7.65 -8.46
N ASP A 152 -5.09 6.68 -7.57
CA ASP A 152 -4.34 5.42 -7.59
C ASP A 152 -5.22 4.18 -7.73
N MET A 153 -6.54 4.36 -7.82
CA MET A 153 -7.57 3.31 -7.90
C MET A 153 -7.50 2.29 -6.75
N ARG A 154 -7.07 2.71 -5.57
CA ARG A 154 -7.06 1.90 -4.36
C ARG A 154 -8.28 2.14 -3.50
N GLY A 155 -8.54 1.23 -2.57
CA GLY A 155 -9.70 1.26 -1.70
C GLY A 155 -10.97 0.76 -2.41
N GLY A 156 -12.13 1.20 -1.93
CA GLY A 156 -13.42 0.82 -2.47
C GLY A 156 -13.95 -0.51 -1.95
N ALA A 157 -14.97 -1.02 -2.61
CA ALA A 157 -15.74 -2.17 -2.15
C ALA A 157 -15.01 -3.52 -2.29
N ASN A 158 -13.96 -3.59 -3.09
CA ASN A 158 -13.25 -4.84 -3.38
C ASN A 158 -12.73 -5.52 -2.10
N GLY A 159 -12.99 -6.84 -1.99
CA GLY A 159 -12.58 -7.64 -0.84
C GLY A 159 -13.39 -7.38 0.44
N ALA A 160 -14.45 -6.58 0.39
CA ALA A 160 -15.31 -6.25 1.53
C ALA A 160 -14.52 -5.78 2.77
N ARG A 161 -13.54 -4.89 2.59
CA ARG A 161 -12.64 -4.43 3.66
C ARG A 161 -13.36 -3.76 4.82
N ILE A 162 -14.58 -3.26 4.58
CA ILE A 162 -15.44 -2.68 5.63
C ILE A 162 -15.69 -3.63 6.81
N ARG A 163 -15.56 -4.95 6.62
CA ARG A 163 -15.69 -5.95 7.70
C ARG A 163 -14.46 -6.08 8.58
N LEU A 164 -13.34 -5.49 8.17
CA LEU A 164 -12.02 -5.62 8.81
C LEU A 164 -11.70 -4.41 9.68
N ALA A 165 -10.93 -4.62 10.74
CA ALA A 165 -10.35 -3.54 11.51
C ALA A 165 -9.28 -2.81 10.66
N PRO A 166 -9.12 -1.50 10.82
CA PRO A 166 -9.88 -0.62 11.72
C PRO A 166 -11.22 -0.13 11.13
N GLN A 167 -11.51 -0.37 9.85
CA GLN A 167 -12.62 0.23 9.12
C GLN A 167 -13.99 -0.13 9.72
N LYS A 168 -14.18 -1.38 10.15
CA LYS A 168 -15.43 -1.84 10.79
C LYS A 168 -15.77 -1.07 12.08
N ASP A 169 -14.74 -0.51 12.74
CA ASP A 169 -14.86 0.12 14.05
C ASP A 169 -14.95 1.66 13.96
N TRP A 170 -14.89 2.22 12.74
CA TRP A 170 -15.04 3.65 12.54
C TRP A 170 -16.46 4.11 12.89
N GLU A 171 -16.57 5.15 13.70
CA GLU A 171 -17.85 5.74 14.11
C GLU A 171 -18.74 6.11 12.91
N ALA A 172 -18.13 6.64 11.84
CA ALA A 172 -18.81 6.98 10.59
C ALA A 172 -19.53 5.78 9.95
N ASN A 173 -19.07 4.57 10.20
CA ASN A 173 -19.64 3.33 9.66
C ASN A 173 -20.74 2.73 10.58
N LYS A 174 -21.04 3.37 11.72
CA LYS A 174 -22.06 2.89 12.67
C LYS A 174 -21.83 1.42 13.05
N PRO A 175 -20.79 1.08 13.85
CA PRO A 175 -20.31 -0.30 14.06
C PRO A 175 -21.36 -1.32 14.41
N GLU A 176 -22.30 -1.00 15.31
CA GLU A 176 -23.36 -1.92 15.73
C GLU A 176 -24.34 -2.22 14.58
N GLN A 177 -24.78 -1.18 13.86
CA GLN A 177 -25.63 -1.35 12.68
C GLN A 177 -24.90 -2.13 11.60
N LEU A 178 -23.65 -1.76 11.31
CA LEU A 178 -22.81 -2.43 10.32
C LEU A 178 -22.66 -3.92 10.63
N ALA A 179 -22.37 -4.29 11.87
CA ALA A 179 -22.25 -5.69 12.28
C ALA A 179 -23.54 -6.48 12.01
N SER A 180 -24.70 -5.90 12.35
CA SER A 180 -26.01 -6.51 12.11
C SER A 180 -26.30 -6.69 10.61
N VAL A 181 -25.99 -5.68 9.79
CA VAL A 181 -26.18 -5.74 8.33
C VAL A 181 -25.23 -6.77 7.70
N LEU A 182 -23.96 -6.75 8.08
CA LEU A 182 -22.96 -7.69 7.54
C LEU A 182 -23.28 -9.13 7.88
N ALA A 183 -23.82 -9.41 9.06
CA ALA A 183 -24.24 -10.78 9.43
C ALA A 183 -25.29 -11.34 8.46
N LYS A 184 -26.29 -10.53 8.07
CA LYS A 184 -27.32 -10.92 7.10
C LYS A 184 -26.74 -11.07 5.69
N LEU A 185 -25.93 -10.09 5.25
CA LEU A 185 -25.35 -10.12 3.91
C LEU A 185 -24.33 -11.26 3.75
N SER A 186 -23.57 -11.60 4.80
CA SER A 186 -22.70 -12.78 4.78
C SER A 186 -23.45 -14.08 4.62
N ALA A 187 -24.54 -14.26 5.34
CA ALA A 187 -25.36 -15.46 5.21
C ALA A 187 -25.95 -15.63 3.80
N ILE A 188 -26.33 -14.51 3.16
CA ILE A 188 -26.78 -14.52 1.76
C ILE A 188 -25.60 -14.86 0.84
N ALA A 189 -24.45 -14.23 1.03
CA ALA A 189 -23.23 -14.51 0.23
C ALA A 189 -22.87 -16.00 0.25
N ASP A 190 -22.85 -16.60 1.45
CA ASP A 190 -22.54 -18.01 1.65
C ASP A 190 -23.56 -18.92 0.95
N SER A 191 -24.86 -18.57 1.00
CA SER A 191 -25.95 -19.38 0.44
C SER A 191 -25.90 -19.43 -1.09
N PHE A 192 -25.39 -18.39 -1.75
CA PHE A 192 -25.32 -18.30 -3.22
C PHE A 192 -23.91 -18.49 -3.78
N GLY A 193 -22.90 -18.69 -2.93
CA GLY A 193 -21.51 -18.75 -3.36
C GLY A 193 -21.00 -17.44 -3.95
N ALA A 194 -21.59 -16.32 -3.57
CA ALA A 194 -21.19 -14.98 -3.99
C ALA A 194 -20.12 -14.41 -3.06
N SER A 195 -19.33 -13.42 -3.53
CA SER A 195 -18.47 -12.68 -2.62
C SER A 195 -19.28 -11.73 -1.74
N LEU A 196 -18.87 -11.57 -0.48
CA LEU A 196 -19.50 -10.58 0.40
C LEU A 196 -19.39 -9.15 -0.19
N ALA A 197 -18.32 -8.84 -0.90
CA ALA A 197 -18.16 -7.54 -1.54
C ALA A 197 -19.25 -7.28 -2.60
N ASP A 198 -19.53 -8.29 -3.42
CA ASP A 198 -20.61 -8.21 -4.39
C ASP A 198 -21.98 -8.09 -3.74
N VAL A 199 -22.25 -8.87 -2.68
CA VAL A 199 -23.54 -8.82 -1.97
C VAL A 199 -23.75 -7.46 -1.29
N ILE A 200 -22.70 -6.83 -0.75
CA ILE A 200 -22.78 -5.46 -0.22
C ILE A 200 -23.17 -4.46 -1.31
N VAL A 201 -22.52 -4.55 -2.48
CA VAL A 201 -22.84 -3.65 -3.61
C VAL A 201 -24.24 -3.89 -4.13
N LEU A 202 -24.64 -5.17 -4.27
CA LEU A 202 -26.01 -5.53 -4.66
C LEU A 202 -27.05 -5.02 -3.65
N ALA A 203 -26.75 -5.05 -2.35
CA ALA A 203 -27.66 -4.48 -1.36
C ALA A 203 -27.85 -2.98 -1.58
N GLY A 204 -26.79 -2.24 -1.90
CA GLY A 204 -26.90 -0.83 -2.31
C GLY A 204 -27.78 -0.63 -3.55
N ASN A 205 -27.55 -1.46 -4.58
CA ASN A 205 -28.36 -1.41 -5.81
C ASN A 205 -29.83 -1.70 -5.51
N VAL A 206 -30.13 -2.78 -4.75
CA VAL A 206 -31.49 -3.11 -4.34
C VAL A 206 -32.16 -1.97 -3.55
N GLY A 207 -31.42 -1.32 -2.65
CA GLY A 207 -31.92 -0.17 -1.91
C GLY A 207 -32.29 1.00 -2.84
N VAL A 208 -31.47 1.30 -3.82
CA VAL A 208 -31.74 2.33 -4.84
C VAL A 208 -32.89 1.94 -5.75
N GLU A 209 -32.93 0.67 -6.20
CA GLU A 209 -34.04 0.14 -7.03
C GLU A 209 -35.40 0.24 -6.30
N MET A 210 -35.43 -0.14 -5.02
CA MET A 210 -36.63 -0.04 -4.20
C MET A 210 -37.10 1.41 -3.97
N ALA A 211 -36.17 2.35 -3.89
CA ALA A 211 -36.49 3.75 -3.66
C ALA A 211 -36.90 4.49 -4.93
N SER A 212 -36.29 4.15 -6.07
CA SER A 212 -36.46 4.89 -7.33
C SER A 212 -37.40 4.21 -8.33
N GLY A 213 -37.60 2.90 -8.22
CA GLY A 213 -38.27 2.08 -9.23
C GLY A 213 -37.45 1.84 -10.49
N MET A 214 -36.15 2.23 -10.51
CA MET A 214 -35.26 2.09 -11.66
C MET A 214 -34.28 0.94 -11.42
N GLU A 215 -33.99 0.17 -12.47
CA GLU A 215 -32.97 -0.89 -12.41
C GLU A 215 -31.57 -0.29 -12.38
N VAL A 216 -30.68 -0.87 -11.55
CA VAL A 216 -29.28 -0.49 -11.44
C VAL A 216 -28.38 -1.58 -11.98
N THR A 217 -27.53 -1.23 -12.96
CA THR A 217 -26.57 -2.16 -13.55
C THR A 217 -25.58 -2.68 -12.50
N PHE A 218 -25.31 -3.97 -12.56
CA PHE A 218 -24.36 -4.65 -11.67
C PHE A 218 -23.37 -5.51 -12.45
N HIS A 219 -22.12 -5.51 -11.99
CA HIS A 219 -21.05 -6.35 -12.51
C HIS A 219 -20.43 -7.14 -11.36
N PRO A 220 -20.51 -8.47 -11.35
CA PRO A 220 -19.92 -9.33 -10.31
C PRO A 220 -18.40 -9.43 -10.42
N GLY A 221 -17.76 -9.98 -9.35
CA GLY A 221 -16.34 -10.33 -9.38
C GLY A 221 -15.45 -9.54 -8.44
N ARG A 222 -16.03 -8.95 -7.39
CA ARG A 222 -15.28 -8.20 -6.36
C ARG A 222 -14.76 -9.08 -5.26
#